data_5e9c6969dab653a0c19f7b4431bef2a4
#
_entry.id   5e9c6969dab653a0c19f7b4431bef2a4
#
_cell.length_a   1.000
_cell.length_b   1.000
_cell.length_c   1.000
_cell.angle_alpha   90.00
_cell.angle_beta   90.00
_cell.angle_gamma   90.00
#
_symmetry.space_group_name_H-M   'P 1'
#
loop_
_entity.id
_entity.type
_entity.pdbx_description
1 polymer ?
#
loop_
_entity_poly.entity_id
_entity_poly.type
_entity_poly.pdbx_seq_one_letter_code
_entity_poly.pdbx_strand_id
1 'polypeptide(L)'
;MKSNHLHSNLLLLLAAIIWGFAFVAQRAGMEHVGPFTFNGIRFLLGGLSLLPILLLPSNRTGNEGNQAPAWNKPALIAGVLAGLVLFTAASFQQVGMIYTTAGKAGFITGLYVILVPVFGMFTGHNTRFSIWSGAIVAVAGLYFLSITDQFTIDPGDAFVLVSAFFFAVHILVIARVSKAVSIIRLSVIQFFTTSVLSLLVALLTEEIILSDVFSAAIPILYGGIFSVGIAYTLQVAGQKHAHPASASIILSLESLFAVVGGWLVLNEQMSARGLFGCVLMLTGMMLAQINLNRKTIL
;
A
#
# COMPACT_ATOMS: atom_id res chain seq x y z
N MET A 1 20.77 -12.36 -13.64
CA MET A 1 19.98 -11.09 -13.63
C MET A 1 18.51 -11.30 -13.97
N LYS A 2 18.10 -12.03 -15.04
CA LYS A 2 16.67 -12.25 -15.39
C LYS A 2 15.85 -12.97 -14.30
N SER A 3 16.46 -13.93 -13.60
CA SER A 3 15.80 -14.70 -12.52
C SER A 3 15.38 -13.81 -11.32
N ASN A 4 16.21 -12.83 -10.93
CA ASN A 4 15.91 -11.97 -9.78
C ASN A 4 14.74 -11.00 -10.05
N HIS A 5 14.61 -10.52 -11.31
CA HIS A 5 13.48 -9.65 -11.68
C HIS A 5 12.14 -10.40 -11.69
N LEU A 6 12.12 -11.66 -12.18
CA LEU A 6 10.88 -12.45 -12.16
C LEU A 6 10.45 -12.74 -10.71
N HIS A 7 11.39 -13.14 -9.85
CA HIS A 7 11.10 -13.37 -8.44
C HIS A 7 10.55 -12.11 -7.75
N SER A 8 11.18 -10.94 -7.95
CA SER A 8 10.69 -9.67 -7.41
C SER A 8 9.28 -9.34 -7.87
N ASN A 9 8.99 -9.54 -9.17
CA ASN A 9 7.66 -9.27 -9.72
C ASN A 9 6.59 -10.21 -9.14
N LEU A 10 6.93 -11.49 -8.90
CA LEU A 10 6.01 -12.44 -8.26
C LEU A 10 5.73 -12.07 -6.80
N LEU A 11 6.72 -11.61 -6.04
CA LEU A 11 6.53 -11.13 -4.67
C LEU A 11 5.59 -9.92 -4.64
N LEU A 12 5.78 -8.96 -5.54
CA LEU A 12 4.94 -7.77 -5.65
C LEU A 12 3.50 -8.12 -6.11
N LEU A 13 3.35 -9.05 -7.04
CA LEU A 13 2.03 -9.52 -7.46
C LEU A 13 1.27 -10.21 -6.32
N LEU A 14 1.96 -11.06 -5.55
CA LEU A 14 1.36 -11.70 -4.38
C LEU A 14 0.93 -10.66 -3.32
N ALA A 15 1.76 -9.63 -3.10
CA ALA A 15 1.39 -8.52 -2.24
C ALA A 15 0.14 -7.79 -2.74
N ALA A 16 0.05 -7.53 -4.06
CA ALA A 16 -1.12 -6.88 -4.66
C ALA A 16 -2.41 -7.70 -4.49
N ILE A 17 -2.35 -9.03 -4.65
CA ILE A 17 -3.50 -9.92 -4.41
C ILE A 17 -3.95 -9.81 -2.95
N ILE A 18 -3.02 -9.93 -2.00
CA ILE A 18 -3.33 -9.88 -0.57
C ILE A 18 -3.92 -8.51 -0.21
N TRP A 19 -3.36 -7.43 -0.73
CA TRP A 19 -3.85 -6.08 -0.45
C TRP A 19 -5.21 -5.78 -1.08
N GLY A 20 -5.49 -6.32 -2.27
CA GLY A 20 -6.82 -6.20 -2.85
C GLY A 20 -7.91 -6.73 -1.91
N PHE A 21 -7.73 -7.93 -1.38
CA PHE A 21 -8.64 -8.47 -0.36
C PHE A 21 -8.53 -7.76 1.00
N ALA A 22 -7.41 -7.10 1.30
CA ALA A 22 -7.27 -6.33 2.52
C ALA A 22 -8.20 -5.09 2.56
N PHE A 23 -8.55 -4.51 1.41
CA PHE A 23 -9.58 -3.45 1.35
C PHE A 23 -10.94 -3.95 1.86
N VAL A 24 -11.29 -5.21 1.53
CA VAL A 24 -12.50 -5.85 2.05
C VAL A 24 -12.44 -5.97 3.57
N ALA A 25 -11.34 -6.48 4.11
CA ALA A 25 -11.15 -6.60 5.54
C ALA A 25 -11.15 -5.22 6.24
N GLN A 26 -10.51 -4.21 5.65
CA GLN A 26 -10.51 -2.84 6.16
C GLN A 26 -11.93 -2.27 6.21
N ARG A 27 -12.72 -2.45 5.14
CA ARG A 27 -14.11 -1.96 5.09
C ARG A 27 -14.99 -2.66 6.11
N ALA A 28 -14.93 -4.01 6.19
CA ALA A 28 -15.66 -4.78 7.18
C ALA A 28 -15.27 -4.43 8.62
N GLY A 29 -13.98 -4.14 8.87
CA GLY A 29 -13.50 -3.73 10.19
C GLY A 29 -14.11 -2.42 10.68
N MET A 30 -14.42 -1.48 9.76
CA MET A 30 -15.03 -0.19 10.11
C MET A 30 -16.48 -0.27 10.59
N GLU A 31 -17.10 -1.43 10.48
CA GLU A 31 -18.44 -1.68 11.05
C GLU A 31 -18.41 -1.91 12.56
N HIS A 32 -17.23 -2.19 13.11
CA HIS A 32 -17.07 -2.61 14.51
C HIS A 32 -16.14 -1.70 15.31
N VAL A 33 -15.03 -1.24 14.74
CA VAL A 33 -14.00 -0.48 15.45
C VAL A 33 -13.59 0.78 14.72
N GLY A 34 -13.06 1.76 15.44
CA GLY A 34 -12.53 2.98 14.85
C GLY A 34 -11.29 2.73 13.98
N PRO A 35 -11.01 3.64 13.03
CA PRO A 35 -9.93 3.50 12.06
C PRO A 35 -8.54 3.38 12.70
N PHE A 36 -8.29 4.12 13.77
CA PHE A 36 -7.00 4.08 14.44
C PHE A 36 -6.84 2.85 15.33
N THR A 37 -7.92 2.38 15.99
CA THR A 37 -7.94 1.09 16.71
C THR A 37 -7.65 -0.05 15.76
N PHE A 38 -8.33 -0.10 14.62
CA PHE A 38 -8.10 -1.12 13.59
C PHE A 38 -6.65 -1.10 13.11
N ASN A 39 -6.14 0.08 12.72
CA ASN A 39 -4.75 0.23 12.28
C ASN A 39 -3.76 -0.16 13.38
N GLY A 40 -3.96 0.33 14.59
CA GLY A 40 -3.09 0.05 15.72
C GLY A 40 -2.90 -1.44 15.96
N ILE A 41 -4.02 -2.18 16.04
CA ILE A 41 -4.00 -3.62 16.33
C ILE A 41 -3.46 -4.42 15.13
N ARG A 42 -3.87 -4.12 13.89
CA ARG A 42 -3.38 -4.88 12.72
C ARG A 42 -1.88 -4.69 12.50
N PHE A 43 -1.35 -3.47 12.70
CA PHE A 43 0.09 -3.22 12.58
C PHE A 43 0.88 -3.83 13.74
N LEU A 44 0.31 -3.89 14.96
CA LEU A 44 0.88 -4.62 16.09
C LEU A 44 1.01 -6.13 15.75
N LEU A 45 -0.08 -6.74 15.31
CA LEU A 45 -0.10 -8.16 14.94
C LEU A 45 0.87 -8.46 13.80
N GLY A 46 0.93 -7.59 12.78
CA GLY A 46 1.89 -7.73 11.69
C GLY A 46 3.34 -7.66 12.16
N GLY A 47 3.66 -6.73 13.06
CA GLY A 47 4.98 -6.65 13.69
C GLY A 47 5.34 -7.89 14.51
N LEU A 48 4.40 -8.34 15.35
CA LEU A 48 4.56 -9.53 16.19
C LEU A 48 4.73 -10.80 15.35
N SER A 49 4.02 -10.95 14.25
CA SER A 49 4.10 -12.12 13.36
C SER A 49 5.50 -12.30 12.72
N LEU A 50 6.27 -11.21 12.61
CA LEU A 50 7.64 -11.25 12.08
C LEU A 50 8.72 -11.52 13.15
N LEU A 51 8.41 -11.39 14.44
CA LEU A 51 9.40 -11.62 15.51
C LEU A 51 10.02 -13.02 15.48
N PRO A 52 9.27 -14.13 15.30
CA PRO A 52 9.87 -15.44 15.18
C PRO A 52 10.89 -15.53 14.04
N ILE A 53 10.59 -14.91 12.90
CA ILE A 53 11.51 -14.88 11.74
C ILE A 53 12.76 -14.05 12.08
N LEU A 54 12.60 -12.94 12.78
CA LEU A 54 13.72 -12.09 13.20
C LEU A 54 14.68 -12.83 14.17
N LEU A 55 14.16 -13.76 14.95
CA LEU A 55 14.93 -14.53 15.93
C LEU A 55 15.70 -15.71 15.32
N LEU A 56 15.40 -16.10 14.08
CA LEU A 56 16.13 -17.19 13.40
C LEU A 56 17.62 -16.84 13.22
N PRO A 57 18.54 -17.79 13.43
CA PRO A 57 19.99 -17.55 13.35
C PRO A 57 20.45 -16.96 12.01
N SER A 58 19.86 -17.40 10.91
CA SER A 58 20.17 -16.89 9.55
C SER A 58 19.90 -15.39 9.37
N ASN A 59 18.96 -14.82 10.15
CA ASN A 59 18.66 -13.40 10.13
C ASN A 59 19.46 -12.60 11.16
N ARG A 60 20.10 -13.29 12.12
CA ARG A 60 21.02 -12.68 13.11
C ARG A 60 22.42 -12.44 12.51
N THR A 61 22.87 -13.36 11.67
CA THR A 61 24.13 -13.24 10.93
C THR A 61 23.75 -12.79 9.53
N GLY A 62 24.00 -11.52 9.21
CA GLY A 62 23.78 -10.98 7.85
C GLY A 62 24.63 -11.76 6.85
N ASN A 63 24.07 -12.79 6.22
CA ASN A 63 24.75 -13.69 5.30
C ASN A 63 24.88 -13.08 3.88
N GLU A 64 24.84 -11.77 3.76
CA GLU A 64 25.22 -11.01 2.57
C GLU A 64 26.40 -10.09 2.96
N GLY A 65 27.60 -10.64 3.04
CA GLY A 65 28.92 -9.99 2.89
C GLY A 65 29.23 -8.69 3.68
N ASN A 66 28.30 -8.12 4.42
CA ASN A 66 28.47 -6.95 5.24
C ASN A 66 27.82 -7.15 6.61
N GLN A 67 28.65 -7.34 7.62
CA GLN A 67 28.30 -7.44 9.03
C GLN A 67 27.82 -6.08 9.56
N ALA A 68 26.70 -5.55 9.07
CA ALA A 68 26.08 -4.42 9.75
C ALA A 68 25.49 -4.91 11.09
N PRO A 69 25.78 -4.26 12.23
CA PRO A 69 25.25 -4.63 13.55
C PRO A 69 23.73 -4.78 13.49
N ALA A 70 23.20 -5.77 14.22
CA ALA A 70 21.79 -6.17 14.18
C ALA A 70 20.80 -5.00 14.30
N TRP A 71 21.15 -3.97 15.08
CA TRP A 71 20.35 -2.77 15.35
C TRP A 71 21.27 -1.54 15.31
N ASN A 72 21.50 -1.03 14.11
CA ASN A 72 22.26 0.21 13.95
C ASN A 72 21.33 1.43 13.83
N LYS A 73 21.86 2.59 14.23
CA LYS A 73 21.12 3.86 14.18
C LYS A 73 20.54 4.18 12.81
N PRO A 74 21.23 3.95 11.66
CA PRO A 74 20.66 4.13 10.32
C PRO A 74 19.44 3.25 10.04
N ALA A 75 19.45 1.97 10.44
CA ALA A 75 18.32 1.07 10.25
C ALA A 75 17.09 1.49 11.06
N LEU A 76 17.32 1.95 12.31
CA LEU A 76 16.25 2.47 13.15
C LEU A 76 15.63 3.73 12.54
N ILE A 77 16.45 4.69 12.13
CA ILE A 77 15.98 5.94 11.50
C ILE A 77 15.19 5.62 10.23
N ALA A 78 15.72 4.74 9.36
CA ALA A 78 15.05 4.35 8.13
C ALA A 78 13.68 3.70 8.39
N GLY A 79 13.61 2.78 9.36
CA GLY A 79 12.36 2.12 9.74
C GLY A 79 11.34 3.06 10.37
N VAL A 80 11.78 3.98 11.24
CA VAL A 80 10.90 5.00 11.83
C VAL A 80 10.38 5.95 10.77
N LEU A 81 11.23 6.45 9.87
CA LEU A 81 10.79 7.31 8.76
C LEU A 81 9.78 6.60 7.84
N ALA A 82 10.06 5.34 7.48
CA ALA A 82 9.10 4.55 6.71
C ALA A 82 7.79 4.35 7.48
N GLY A 83 7.85 4.10 8.79
CA GLY A 83 6.70 3.94 9.66
C GLY A 83 5.87 5.21 9.82
N LEU A 84 6.49 6.39 9.90
CA LEU A 84 5.79 7.68 9.94
C LEU A 84 4.99 7.93 8.66
N VAL A 85 5.61 7.68 7.50
CA VAL A 85 4.93 7.83 6.21
C VAL A 85 3.82 6.80 6.07
N LEU A 86 4.07 5.55 6.48
CA LEU A 86 3.08 4.47 6.45
C LEU A 86 1.91 4.75 7.39
N PHE A 87 2.16 5.28 8.60
CA PHE A 87 1.13 5.71 9.53
C PHE A 87 0.22 6.76 8.88
N THR A 88 0.79 7.78 8.27
CA THR A 88 0.03 8.84 7.61
C THR A 88 -0.82 8.27 6.47
N ALA A 89 -0.21 7.48 5.59
CA ALA A 89 -0.91 6.84 4.48
C ALA A 89 -2.05 5.94 4.94
N ALA A 90 -1.77 5.02 5.88
CA ALA A 90 -2.74 4.06 6.40
C ALA A 90 -3.86 4.75 7.19
N SER A 91 -3.57 5.86 7.89
CA SER A 91 -4.57 6.62 8.63
C SER A 91 -5.57 7.29 7.70
N PHE A 92 -5.10 8.01 6.68
CA PHE A 92 -5.99 8.61 5.69
C PHE A 92 -6.80 7.56 4.94
N GLN A 93 -6.19 6.43 4.56
CA GLN A 93 -6.90 5.35 3.91
C GLN A 93 -8.00 4.78 4.82
N GLN A 94 -7.68 4.47 6.07
CA GLN A 94 -8.61 3.82 6.98
C GLN A 94 -9.77 4.74 7.38
N VAL A 95 -9.52 6.05 7.58
CA VAL A 95 -10.59 7.04 7.77
C VAL A 95 -11.47 7.11 6.53
N GLY A 96 -10.87 7.11 5.34
CA GLY A 96 -11.63 7.09 4.08
C GLY A 96 -12.53 5.85 3.94
N MET A 97 -12.07 4.69 4.44
CA MET A 97 -12.84 3.44 4.38
C MET A 97 -14.17 3.47 5.17
N ILE A 98 -14.37 4.43 6.06
CA ILE A 98 -15.65 4.64 6.74
C ILE A 98 -16.72 5.07 5.74
N TYR A 99 -16.34 5.86 4.73
CA TYR A 99 -17.25 6.60 3.85
C TYR A 99 -17.23 6.11 2.39
N THR A 100 -16.34 5.18 2.02
CA THR A 100 -16.21 4.68 0.66
C THR A 100 -16.26 3.14 0.61
N THR A 101 -16.34 2.57 -0.61
CA THR A 101 -16.34 1.12 -0.83
C THR A 101 -14.93 0.58 -0.98
N ALA A 102 -14.75 -0.73 -0.73
CA ALA A 102 -13.46 -1.40 -0.91
C ALA A 102 -12.96 -1.28 -2.36
N GLY A 103 -13.87 -1.45 -3.34
CA GLY A 103 -13.54 -1.31 -4.75
C GLY A 103 -13.07 0.10 -5.12
N LYS A 104 -13.80 1.16 -4.71
CA LYS A 104 -13.40 2.56 -4.96
C LYS A 104 -12.06 2.88 -4.31
N ALA A 105 -11.91 2.51 -3.03
CA ALA A 105 -10.66 2.74 -2.30
C ALA A 105 -9.46 2.08 -2.97
N GLY A 106 -9.59 0.84 -3.45
CA GLY A 106 -8.54 0.15 -4.19
C GLY A 106 -8.11 0.88 -5.46
N PHE A 107 -9.08 1.38 -6.25
CA PHE A 107 -8.75 2.15 -7.47
C PHE A 107 -8.10 3.49 -7.16
N ILE A 108 -8.63 4.24 -6.20
CA ILE A 108 -8.08 5.55 -5.85
C ILE A 108 -6.67 5.41 -5.27
N THR A 109 -6.46 4.42 -4.40
CA THR A 109 -5.12 4.11 -3.87
C THR A 109 -4.16 3.76 -5.00
N GLY A 110 -4.58 2.97 -5.98
CA GLY A 110 -3.78 2.58 -7.15
C GLY A 110 -3.23 3.75 -7.97
N LEU A 111 -3.73 4.99 -7.80
CA LEU A 111 -3.18 6.19 -8.43
C LEU A 111 -1.73 6.49 -8.04
N TYR A 112 -1.20 5.87 -6.97
CA TYR A 112 0.23 5.98 -6.66
C TYR A 112 1.11 5.52 -7.82
N VAL A 113 0.62 4.69 -8.74
CA VAL A 113 1.34 4.28 -9.95
C VAL A 113 1.74 5.47 -10.83
N ILE A 114 0.95 6.53 -10.82
CA ILE A 114 1.23 7.79 -11.52
C ILE A 114 2.02 8.73 -10.63
N LEU A 115 1.68 8.80 -9.35
CA LEU A 115 2.34 9.69 -8.39
C LEU A 115 3.81 9.33 -8.18
N VAL A 116 4.16 8.04 -8.13
CA VAL A 116 5.55 7.58 -7.94
C VAL A 116 6.50 8.13 -9.01
N PRO A 117 6.25 7.98 -10.34
CA PRO A 117 7.12 8.58 -11.34
C PRO A 117 7.07 10.11 -11.37
N VAL A 118 5.91 10.72 -11.05
CA VAL A 118 5.80 12.19 -10.93
C VAL A 118 6.71 12.71 -9.82
N PHE A 119 6.69 12.08 -8.64
CA PHE A 119 7.60 12.45 -7.54
C PHE A 119 9.06 12.13 -7.86
N GLY A 120 9.31 11.11 -8.69
CA GLY A 120 10.63 10.79 -9.20
C GLY A 120 11.29 11.95 -9.97
N MET A 121 10.49 12.84 -10.58
CA MET A 121 11.01 14.03 -11.27
C MET A 121 11.73 14.99 -10.31
N PHE A 122 11.22 15.14 -9.08
CA PHE A 122 11.87 16.00 -8.07
C PHE A 122 13.24 15.45 -7.62
N THR A 123 13.53 14.18 -7.96
CA THR A 123 14.84 13.55 -7.72
C THR A 123 15.70 13.49 -8.99
N GLY A 124 15.37 14.27 -10.02
CA GLY A 124 16.14 14.39 -11.27
C GLY A 124 15.84 13.33 -12.33
N HIS A 125 14.76 12.56 -12.18
CA HIS A 125 14.34 11.58 -13.18
C HIS A 125 13.43 12.23 -14.23
N ASN A 126 13.75 12.11 -15.51
CA ASN A 126 12.91 12.61 -16.59
C ASN A 126 11.62 11.77 -16.69
N THR A 127 10.47 12.44 -16.70
CA THR A 127 9.16 11.81 -16.87
C THR A 127 8.83 11.66 -18.35
N ARG A 128 8.40 10.47 -18.74
CA ARG A 128 8.05 10.15 -20.15
C ARG A 128 6.66 10.68 -20.49
N PHE A 129 6.44 10.97 -21.78
CA PHE A 129 5.12 11.38 -22.28
C PHE A 129 4.01 10.36 -21.95
N SER A 130 4.33 9.05 -21.97
CA SER A 130 3.37 7.99 -21.59
C SER A 130 2.84 8.12 -20.17
N ILE A 131 3.62 8.67 -19.24
CA ILE A 131 3.19 8.90 -17.86
C ILE A 131 2.14 10.01 -17.81
N TRP A 132 2.35 11.11 -18.55
CA TRP A 132 1.40 12.21 -18.62
C TRP A 132 0.10 11.80 -19.30
N SER A 133 0.18 11.08 -20.45
CA SER A 133 -1.03 10.56 -21.11
C SER A 133 -1.79 9.57 -20.23
N GLY A 134 -1.08 8.68 -19.54
CA GLY A 134 -1.67 7.77 -18.56
C GLY A 134 -2.32 8.49 -17.38
N ALA A 135 -1.68 9.57 -16.87
CA ALA A 135 -2.22 10.41 -15.81
C ALA A 135 -3.55 11.06 -16.20
N ILE A 136 -3.61 11.65 -17.39
CA ILE A 136 -4.84 12.30 -17.90
C ILE A 136 -5.99 11.28 -17.98
N VAL A 137 -5.74 10.11 -18.55
CA VAL A 137 -6.76 9.05 -18.67
C VAL A 137 -7.19 8.52 -17.29
N ALA A 138 -6.24 8.34 -16.36
CA ALA A 138 -6.57 7.88 -15.02
C ALA A 138 -7.36 8.93 -14.22
N VAL A 139 -7.03 10.22 -14.34
CA VAL A 139 -7.79 11.32 -13.71
C VAL A 139 -9.21 11.41 -14.30
N ALA A 140 -9.37 11.22 -15.62
CA ALA A 140 -10.69 11.12 -16.21
C ALA A 140 -11.47 9.92 -15.65
N GLY A 141 -10.82 8.76 -15.47
CA GLY A 141 -11.42 7.59 -14.83
C GLY A 141 -11.83 7.86 -13.38
N LEU A 142 -10.99 8.53 -12.58
CA LEU A 142 -11.31 8.96 -11.23
C LEU A 142 -12.53 9.86 -11.18
N TYR A 143 -12.67 10.78 -12.15
CA TYR A 143 -13.87 11.64 -12.27
C TYR A 143 -15.14 10.79 -12.39
N PHE A 144 -15.16 9.79 -13.28
CA PHE A 144 -16.34 8.92 -13.46
C PHE A 144 -16.59 8.02 -12.25
N LEU A 145 -15.56 7.64 -11.50
CA LEU A 145 -15.65 6.77 -10.33
C LEU A 145 -16.15 7.53 -9.09
N SER A 146 -15.63 8.72 -8.83
CA SER A 146 -15.76 9.41 -7.53
C SER A 146 -16.69 10.61 -7.55
N ILE A 147 -16.87 11.29 -8.71
CA ILE A 147 -17.77 12.46 -8.79
C ILE A 147 -19.21 12.01 -8.92
N THR A 148 -20.05 12.43 -8.00
CA THR A 148 -21.49 12.15 -8.00
C THR A 148 -22.22 13.01 -9.06
N ASP A 149 -23.49 12.69 -9.29
CA ASP A 149 -24.34 13.48 -10.21
C ASP A 149 -24.57 14.93 -9.73
N GLN A 150 -24.30 15.19 -8.44
CA GLN A 150 -24.33 16.53 -7.84
C GLN A 150 -22.99 17.27 -7.94
N PHE A 151 -22.01 16.76 -8.70
CA PHE A 151 -20.65 17.31 -8.83
C PHE A 151 -19.90 17.45 -7.49
N THR A 152 -20.21 16.61 -6.52
CA THR A 152 -19.51 16.54 -5.24
C THR A 152 -18.57 15.35 -5.22
N ILE A 153 -17.42 15.51 -4.54
CA ILE A 153 -16.50 14.41 -4.24
C ILE A 153 -16.98 13.78 -2.93
N ASP A 154 -17.09 12.46 -2.91
CA ASP A 154 -17.34 11.72 -1.69
C ASP A 154 -16.17 11.97 -0.70
N PRO A 155 -16.44 12.35 0.56
CA PRO A 155 -15.39 12.60 1.54
C PRO A 155 -14.43 11.41 1.71
N GLY A 156 -14.94 10.19 1.64
CA GLY A 156 -14.11 8.99 1.72
C GLY A 156 -13.11 8.90 0.58
N ASP A 157 -13.56 9.18 -0.64
CA ASP A 157 -12.69 9.18 -1.83
C ASP A 157 -11.58 10.24 -1.72
N ALA A 158 -11.89 11.42 -1.14
CA ALA A 158 -10.89 12.46 -0.91
C ALA A 158 -9.81 12.01 0.09
N PHE A 159 -10.21 11.39 1.21
CA PHE A 159 -9.25 10.83 2.17
C PHE A 159 -8.37 9.76 1.54
N VAL A 160 -8.95 8.84 0.76
CA VAL A 160 -8.19 7.80 0.07
C VAL A 160 -7.24 8.39 -0.99
N LEU A 161 -7.62 9.48 -1.66
CA LEU A 161 -6.73 10.17 -2.59
C LEU A 161 -5.50 10.76 -1.89
N VAL A 162 -5.70 11.38 -0.72
CA VAL A 162 -4.58 11.85 0.12
C VAL A 162 -3.71 10.67 0.55
N SER A 163 -4.31 9.54 0.92
CA SER A 163 -3.54 8.34 1.27
C SER A 163 -2.68 7.84 0.12
N ALA A 164 -3.19 7.86 -1.13
CA ALA A 164 -2.45 7.45 -2.32
C ALA A 164 -1.18 8.29 -2.52
N PHE A 165 -1.24 9.59 -2.22
CA PHE A 165 -0.06 10.47 -2.22
C PHE A 165 1.00 9.97 -1.23
N PHE A 166 0.62 9.68 0.01
CA PHE A 166 1.55 9.19 1.03
C PHE A 166 2.04 7.76 0.76
N PHE A 167 1.22 6.89 0.15
CA PHE A 167 1.70 5.58 -0.31
C PHE A 167 2.72 5.71 -1.44
N ALA A 168 2.57 6.68 -2.35
CA ALA A 168 3.59 6.95 -3.35
C ALA A 168 4.93 7.37 -2.70
N VAL A 169 4.88 8.24 -1.69
CA VAL A 169 6.07 8.61 -0.90
C VAL A 169 6.64 7.39 -0.19
N HIS A 170 5.81 6.55 0.43
CA HIS A 170 6.24 5.32 1.10
C HIS A 170 6.99 4.37 0.14
N ILE A 171 6.45 4.14 -1.06
CA ILE A 171 7.11 3.32 -2.11
C ILE A 171 8.51 3.87 -2.42
N LEU A 172 8.66 5.18 -2.56
CA LEU A 172 9.96 5.81 -2.82
C LEU A 172 10.93 5.69 -1.64
N VAL A 173 10.44 5.87 -0.42
CA VAL A 173 11.23 5.67 0.81
C VAL A 173 11.73 4.22 0.88
N ILE A 174 10.84 3.25 0.74
CA ILE A 174 11.21 1.82 0.76
C ILE A 174 12.23 1.49 -0.33
N ALA A 175 12.05 2.00 -1.55
CA ALA A 175 12.98 1.75 -2.65
C ALA A 175 14.41 2.28 -2.36
N ARG A 176 14.52 3.34 -1.57
CA ARG A 176 15.81 3.92 -1.17
C ARG A 176 16.45 3.15 -0.01
N VAL A 177 15.66 2.81 1.03
CA VAL A 177 16.21 2.27 2.29
C VAL A 177 16.34 0.75 2.30
N SER A 178 15.54 0.01 1.55
CA SER A 178 15.53 -1.47 1.52
C SER A 178 16.84 -2.09 1.03
N LYS A 179 17.64 -1.32 0.29
CA LYS A 179 18.94 -1.78 -0.21
C LYS A 179 20.04 -1.82 0.86
N ALA A 180 19.88 -0.98 1.90
CA ALA A 180 20.89 -0.80 2.95
C ALA A 180 20.52 -1.47 4.28
N VAL A 181 19.26 -1.92 4.43
CA VAL A 181 18.72 -2.45 5.69
C VAL A 181 18.12 -3.84 5.47
N SER A 182 18.20 -4.69 6.48
CA SER A 182 17.52 -6.00 6.46
C SER A 182 16.00 -5.81 6.30
N ILE A 183 15.41 -6.58 5.37
CA ILE A 183 13.98 -6.53 5.03
C ILE A 183 13.12 -6.71 6.28
N ILE A 184 13.38 -7.76 7.05
CA ILE A 184 12.58 -8.09 8.25
C ILE A 184 12.70 -7.00 9.32
N ARG A 185 13.91 -6.46 9.56
CA ARG A 185 14.12 -5.39 10.55
C ARG A 185 13.40 -4.12 10.13
N LEU A 186 13.53 -3.72 8.86
CA LEU A 186 12.83 -2.56 8.32
C LEU A 186 11.31 -2.71 8.49
N SER A 187 10.77 -3.89 8.15
CA SER A 187 9.34 -4.20 8.28
C SER A 187 8.88 -4.14 9.74
N VAL A 188 9.59 -4.76 10.66
CA VAL A 188 9.25 -4.75 12.09
C VAL A 188 9.25 -3.32 12.65
N ILE A 189 10.29 -2.52 12.38
CA ILE A 189 10.38 -1.15 12.91
C ILE A 189 9.23 -0.29 12.36
N GLN A 190 8.98 -0.32 11.05
CA GLN A 190 7.91 0.49 10.47
C GLN A 190 6.52 0.07 10.98
N PHE A 191 6.27 -1.23 11.17
CA PHE A 191 4.99 -1.71 11.68
C PHE A 191 4.76 -1.31 13.14
N PHE A 192 5.74 -1.46 14.01
CA PHE A 192 5.61 -0.99 15.39
C PHE A 192 5.50 0.53 15.48
N THR A 193 6.22 1.29 14.65
CA THR A 193 6.07 2.74 14.59
C THR A 193 4.64 3.12 14.20
N THR A 194 4.10 2.52 13.14
CA THR A 194 2.72 2.75 12.70
C THR A 194 1.71 2.33 13.76
N SER A 195 1.91 1.17 14.39
CA SER A 195 1.04 0.67 15.47
C SER A 195 0.99 1.62 16.65
N VAL A 196 2.15 2.01 17.19
CA VAL A 196 2.23 2.89 18.36
C VAL A 196 1.55 4.23 18.08
N LEU A 197 1.81 4.84 16.93
CA LEU A 197 1.18 6.10 16.56
C LEU A 197 -0.33 5.95 16.38
N SER A 198 -0.78 4.87 15.74
CA SER A 198 -2.22 4.61 15.59
C SER A 198 -2.90 4.39 16.94
N LEU A 199 -2.32 3.59 17.83
CA LEU A 199 -2.88 3.35 19.16
C LEU A 199 -2.89 4.63 20.02
N LEU A 200 -1.87 5.47 19.91
CA LEU A 200 -1.86 6.77 20.60
C LEU A 200 -3.01 7.66 20.14
N VAL A 201 -3.25 7.73 18.82
CA VAL A 201 -4.40 8.49 18.30
C VAL A 201 -5.71 7.83 18.69
N ALA A 202 -5.83 6.51 18.62
CA ALA A 202 -7.03 5.78 19.03
C ALA A 202 -7.41 6.06 20.47
N LEU A 203 -6.45 6.02 21.40
CA LEU A 203 -6.67 6.32 22.82
C LEU A 203 -7.14 7.77 23.07
N LEU A 204 -6.85 8.70 22.18
CA LEU A 204 -7.24 10.11 22.29
C LEU A 204 -8.56 10.43 21.59
N THR A 205 -8.97 9.64 20.59
CA THR A 205 -10.06 10.01 19.68
C THR A 205 -11.15 8.96 19.53
N GLU A 206 -10.92 7.73 19.99
CA GLU A 206 -11.84 6.61 19.81
C GLU A 206 -12.16 5.95 21.16
N GLU A 207 -13.36 5.42 21.28
CA GLU A 207 -13.73 4.54 22.38
C GLU A 207 -13.37 3.10 22.01
N ILE A 208 -12.43 2.50 22.76
CA ILE A 208 -11.96 1.14 22.48
C ILE A 208 -12.76 0.18 23.33
N ILE A 209 -13.74 -0.49 22.70
CA ILE A 209 -14.58 -1.48 23.34
C ILE A 209 -14.09 -2.88 22.95
N LEU A 210 -13.74 -3.70 23.95
CA LEU A 210 -13.12 -5.00 23.71
C LEU A 210 -14.04 -5.98 22.95
N SER A 211 -15.35 -5.95 23.20
CA SER A 211 -16.33 -6.77 22.45
C SER A 211 -16.33 -6.44 20.96
N ASP A 212 -16.15 -5.17 20.60
CA ASP A 212 -16.15 -4.70 19.22
C ASP A 212 -14.86 -5.10 18.51
N VAL A 213 -13.73 -5.08 19.24
CA VAL A 213 -12.46 -5.62 18.75
C VAL A 213 -12.56 -7.12 18.45
N PHE A 214 -13.26 -7.89 19.30
CA PHE A 214 -13.51 -9.31 19.04
C PHE A 214 -14.47 -9.52 17.85
N SER A 215 -15.46 -8.66 17.67
CA SER A 215 -16.36 -8.69 16.50
C SER A 215 -15.59 -8.42 15.20
N ALA A 216 -14.55 -7.57 15.24
CA ALA A 216 -13.65 -7.29 14.14
C ALA A 216 -12.49 -8.29 14.02
N ALA A 217 -12.46 -9.40 14.78
CA ALA A 217 -11.29 -10.27 14.87
C ALA A 217 -10.82 -10.82 13.50
N ILE A 218 -11.74 -11.27 12.64
CA ILE A 218 -11.39 -11.80 11.30
C ILE A 218 -10.78 -10.72 10.42
N PRO A 219 -11.40 -9.53 10.23
CA PRO A 219 -10.77 -8.41 9.54
C PRO A 219 -9.42 -8.00 10.11
N ILE A 220 -9.29 -7.93 11.42
CA ILE A 220 -8.04 -7.55 12.10
C ILE A 220 -6.94 -8.61 11.87
N LEU A 221 -7.26 -9.90 12.00
CA LEU A 221 -6.30 -10.99 11.76
C LEU A 221 -5.84 -11.01 10.30
N TYR A 222 -6.76 -10.87 9.34
CA TYR A 222 -6.38 -10.77 7.93
C TYR A 222 -5.50 -9.53 7.68
N GLY A 223 -5.94 -8.37 8.19
CA GLY A 223 -5.20 -7.11 8.10
C GLY A 223 -3.82 -7.18 8.75
N GLY A 224 -3.70 -7.84 9.92
CA GLY A 224 -2.45 -7.96 10.66
C GLY A 224 -1.48 -8.97 10.04
N ILE A 225 -1.91 -10.20 9.87
CA ILE A 225 -1.02 -11.29 9.45
C ILE A 225 -0.76 -11.23 7.95
N PHE A 226 -1.82 -11.21 7.13
CA PHE A 226 -1.65 -11.26 5.67
C PHE A 226 -1.28 -9.91 5.09
N SER A 227 -2.06 -8.85 5.37
CA SER A 227 -1.82 -7.53 4.77
C SER A 227 -0.57 -6.86 5.33
N VAL A 228 -0.40 -6.81 6.66
CA VAL A 228 0.76 -6.16 7.27
C VAL A 228 1.95 -7.13 7.31
N GLY A 229 1.85 -8.25 7.98
CA GLY A 229 2.97 -9.17 8.18
C GLY A 229 3.55 -9.69 6.86
N ILE A 230 2.71 -10.22 5.99
CA ILE A 230 3.16 -10.86 4.74
C ILE A 230 3.29 -9.82 3.62
N ALA A 231 2.23 -9.12 3.21
CA ALA A 231 2.25 -8.34 1.98
C ALA A 231 3.21 -7.15 2.01
N TYR A 232 3.28 -6.35 3.10
CA TYR A 232 4.30 -5.29 3.19
C TYR A 232 5.73 -5.85 3.24
N THR A 233 5.93 -7.02 3.84
CA THR A 233 7.26 -7.67 3.83
C THR A 233 7.64 -8.13 2.43
N LEU A 234 6.68 -8.71 1.69
CA LEU A 234 6.85 -9.06 0.27
C LEU A 234 7.11 -7.81 -0.59
N GLN A 235 6.43 -6.69 -0.31
CA GLN A 235 6.71 -5.41 -0.96
C GLN A 235 8.15 -4.97 -0.74
N VAL A 236 8.64 -4.94 0.50
CA VAL A 236 10.02 -4.55 0.82
C VAL A 236 11.01 -5.46 0.11
N ALA A 237 10.76 -6.78 0.13
CA ALA A 237 11.60 -7.78 -0.55
C ALA A 237 11.61 -7.58 -2.07
N GLY A 238 10.44 -7.40 -2.68
CA GLY A 238 10.31 -7.18 -4.12
C GLY A 238 10.93 -5.85 -4.57
N GLN A 239 10.72 -4.77 -3.81
CA GLN A 239 11.28 -3.45 -4.13
C GLN A 239 12.81 -3.36 -3.97
N LYS A 240 13.44 -4.25 -3.21
CA LYS A 240 14.90 -4.30 -3.08
C LYS A 240 15.59 -4.42 -4.44
N HIS A 241 14.99 -5.14 -5.38
CA HIS A 241 15.56 -5.44 -6.71
C HIS A 241 14.72 -4.87 -7.88
N ALA A 242 13.57 -4.27 -7.60
CA ALA A 242 12.70 -3.67 -8.61
C ALA A 242 12.88 -2.15 -8.67
N HIS A 243 12.67 -1.58 -9.86
CA HIS A 243 12.57 -0.12 -10.00
C HIS A 243 11.26 0.38 -9.40
N PRO A 244 11.22 1.50 -8.66
CA PRO A 244 10.02 1.99 -7.98
C PRO A 244 8.79 2.11 -8.88
N ALA A 245 8.96 2.64 -10.09
CA ALA A 245 7.88 2.74 -11.06
C ALA A 245 7.34 1.36 -11.50
N SER A 246 8.21 0.36 -11.69
CA SER A 246 7.77 -1.00 -12.03
C SER A 246 7.06 -1.67 -10.85
N ALA A 247 7.52 -1.42 -9.63
CA ALA A 247 6.89 -1.93 -8.44
C ALA A 247 5.49 -1.34 -8.24
N SER A 248 5.34 -0.01 -8.37
CA SER A 248 4.02 0.65 -8.25
C SER A 248 3.00 0.14 -9.25
N ILE A 249 3.45 -0.24 -10.43
CA ILE A 249 2.64 -0.84 -11.49
C ILE A 249 2.04 -2.18 -11.06
N ILE A 250 2.91 -3.09 -10.60
CA ILE A 250 2.48 -4.44 -10.21
C ILE A 250 1.56 -4.33 -8.98
N LEU A 251 1.94 -3.47 -8.03
CA LEU A 251 1.15 -3.26 -6.82
C LEU A 251 -0.23 -2.66 -7.13
N SER A 252 -0.38 -1.77 -8.14
CA SER A 252 -1.67 -1.19 -8.50
C SER A 252 -2.71 -2.22 -8.98
N LEU A 253 -2.30 -3.44 -9.30
CA LEU A 253 -3.23 -4.55 -9.56
C LEU A 253 -4.08 -4.89 -8.34
N GLU A 254 -3.72 -4.43 -7.13
CA GLU A 254 -4.57 -4.53 -5.94
C GLU A 254 -5.97 -3.95 -6.17
N SER A 255 -6.09 -2.93 -7.03
CA SER A 255 -7.36 -2.31 -7.40
C SER A 255 -8.35 -3.30 -8.00
N LEU A 256 -7.86 -4.18 -8.89
CA LEU A 256 -8.68 -5.21 -9.51
C LEU A 256 -9.17 -6.22 -8.46
N PHE A 257 -8.28 -6.65 -7.57
CA PHE A 257 -8.63 -7.60 -6.52
C PHE A 257 -9.52 -6.99 -5.44
N ALA A 258 -9.43 -5.67 -5.20
CA ALA A 258 -10.32 -4.94 -4.30
C ALA A 258 -11.78 -4.95 -4.82
N VAL A 259 -11.98 -4.71 -6.12
CA VAL A 259 -13.31 -4.78 -6.74
C VAL A 259 -13.87 -6.18 -6.69
N VAL A 260 -13.06 -7.17 -7.08
CA VAL A 260 -13.49 -8.59 -7.04
C VAL A 260 -13.84 -9.00 -5.60
N GLY A 261 -13.00 -8.63 -4.63
CA GLY A 261 -13.24 -8.93 -3.21
C GLY A 261 -14.48 -8.21 -2.65
N GLY A 262 -14.65 -6.92 -2.97
CA GLY A 262 -15.82 -6.13 -2.57
C GLY A 262 -17.13 -6.73 -3.11
N TRP A 263 -17.14 -7.13 -4.38
CA TRP A 263 -18.27 -7.78 -5.00
C TRP A 263 -18.59 -9.15 -4.35
N LEU A 264 -17.57 -10.01 -4.18
CA LEU A 264 -17.75 -11.37 -3.69
C LEU A 264 -18.10 -11.44 -2.19
N VAL A 265 -17.54 -10.57 -1.37
CA VAL A 265 -17.58 -10.68 0.09
C VAL A 265 -18.54 -9.67 0.72
N LEU A 266 -18.57 -8.44 0.20
CA LEU A 266 -19.37 -7.34 0.75
C LEU A 266 -20.63 -7.07 -0.07
N ASN A 267 -20.89 -7.82 -1.16
CA ASN A 267 -21.97 -7.58 -2.11
C ASN A 267 -21.98 -6.13 -2.66
N GLU A 268 -20.80 -5.49 -2.74
CA GLU A 268 -20.67 -4.17 -3.31
C GLU A 268 -21.08 -4.18 -4.78
N GLN A 269 -22.00 -3.29 -5.15
CA GLN A 269 -22.37 -3.09 -6.54
C GLN A 269 -21.78 -1.82 -7.07
N MET A 270 -21.16 -1.91 -8.22
CA MET A 270 -20.58 -0.75 -8.92
C MET A 270 -21.52 -0.34 -10.06
N SER A 271 -21.84 0.96 -10.14
CA SER A 271 -22.64 1.48 -11.24
C SER A 271 -21.89 1.31 -12.58
N ALA A 272 -22.62 1.30 -13.70
CA ALA A 272 -22.00 1.25 -15.02
C ALA A 272 -21.03 2.42 -15.26
N ARG A 273 -21.34 3.61 -14.72
CA ARG A 273 -20.45 4.78 -14.70
C ARG A 273 -19.17 4.50 -13.91
N GLY A 274 -19.28 3.89 -12.72
CA GLY A 274 -18.14 3.52 -11.90
C GLY A 274 -17.25 2.48 -12.59
N LEU A 275 -17.85 1.45 -13.21
CA LEU A 275 -17.11 0.44 -13.99
C LEU A 275 -16.35 1.08 -15.17
N PHE A 276 -16.99 2.01 -15.88
CA PHE A 276 -16.32 2.77 -16.94
C PHE A 276 -15.13 3.57 -16.41
N GLY A 277 -15.29 4.21 -15.23
CA GLY A 277 -14.21 4.88 -14.52
C GLY A 277 -13.05 3.94 -14.19
N CYS A 278 -13.34 2.74 -13.68
CA CYS A 278 -12.32 1.71 -13.40
C CYS A 278 -11.55 1.30 -14.65
N VAL A 279 -12.25 1.08 -15.78
CA VAL A 279 -11.61 0.74 -17.06
C VAL A 279 -10.68 1.85 -17.54
N LEU A 280 -11.12 3.10 -17.43
CA LEU A 280 -10.26 4.26 -17.76
C LEU A 280 -9.04 4.34 -16.84
N MET A 281 -9.21 4.16 -15.53
CA MET A 281 -8.10 4.18 -14.58
C MET A 281 -7.08 3.08 -14.89
N LEU A 282 -7.53 1.83 -15.08
CA LEU A 282 -6.65 0.73 -15.48
C LEU A 282 -5.93 1.03 -16.80
N THR A 283 -6.66 1.56 -17.79
CA THR A 283 -6.07 1.95 -19.08
C THR A 283 -5.01 3.02 -18.89
N GLY A 284 -5.29 4.06 -18.09
CA GLY A 284 -4.31 5.10 -17.74
C GLY A 284 -3.07 4.55 -17.03
N MET A 285 -3.27 3.65 -16.07
CA MET A 285 -2.18 2.97 -15.38
C MET A 285 -1.32 2.15 -16.36
N MET A 286 -1.93 1.42 -17.28
CA MET A 286 -1.21 0.65 -18.31
C MET A 286 -0.47 1.57 -19.31
N LEU A 287 -1.11 2.66 -19.77
CA LEU A 287 -0.48 3.64 -20.66
C LEU A 287 0.75 4.28 -20.04
N ALA A 288 0.69 4.63 -18.74
CA ALA A 288 1.82 5.18 -18.01
C ALA A 288 3.06 4.26 -18.04
N GLN A 289 2.87 2.97 -18.29
CA GLN A 289 3.91 1.95 -18.32
C GLN A 289 4.52 1.71 -19.69
N ILE A 290 3.80 2.06 -20.77
CA ILE A 290 4.26 1.76 -22.13
C ILE A 290 5.56 2.53 -22.40
N ASN A 291 6.60 1.77 -22.73
CA ASN A 291 7.88 2.30 -23.11
C ASN A 291 7.83 2.66 -24.60
N LEU A 292 7.29 3.85 -24.93
CA LEU A 292 7.17 4.33 -26.31
C LEU A 292 8.55 4.63 -26.96
N ASN A 293 9.62 4.64 -26.20
CA ASN A 293 11.00 4.79 -26.69
C ASN A 293 11.72 3.45 -26.78
N ARG A 294 11.28 2.59 -27.71
CA ARG A 294 12.12 1.52 -28.27
C ARG A 294 13.08 2.08 -29.35
N LYS A 295 13.78 3.15 -29.07
CA LYS A 295 14.94 3.56 -29.91
C LYS A 295 16.12 3.73 -28.97
N THR A 296 16.84 2.67 -28.75
CA THR A 296 18.29 2.55 -28.54
C THR A 296 18.60 1.10 -28.10
N ILE A 297 18.48 0.17 -29.02
CA ILE A 297 19.29 -1.05 -29.06
C ILE A 297 19.74 -1.16 -30.52
N LEU A 298 20.85 -0.53 -30.83
CA LEU A 298 21.83 -0.89 -31.85
C LEU A 298 23.18 -0.53 -31.29
#